data_8fbc137a74ac67d71299f167329a9cb6
#
_entry.id   8fbc137a74ac67d71299f167329a9cb6
#
_cell.length_a   1.000
_cell.length_b   1.000
_cell.length_c   1.000
_cell.angle_alpha   90.00
_cell.angle_beta   90.00
_cell.angle_gamma   90.00
#
_symmetry.space_group_name_H-M   'P 1'
#
loop_
_entity.id
_entity.type
_entity.pdbx_description
1 polymer ?
#
loop_
_entity_poly.entity_id
_entity_poly.type
_entity_poly.pdbx_seq_one_letter_code
_entity_poly.pdbx_strand_id
1 'polypeptide(L)'
;TYSKALLETKKRTAKKGPRAIQQDLMKKGIDKSLQQEVLKQYSYEDQIQNAKDLAEKLVRIGDKQTPAQVKQKIQDLLMRKGYSFDVVSEVLDQMDITRNDEQWNHLIAKQGDKIWSKYQSKFTGSQLHMKVKQALYQKGFPVEVINRFIEEKGQEDGE
;
A
#
# COMPACT_ATOMS: atom_id res chain seq x y z
N THR A 1 6.00 32.63 13.67
CA THR A 1 6.45 31.93 14.87
C THR A 1 7.20 30.64 14.54
N TYR A 2 7.95 30.15 15.49
CA TYR A 2 8.70 28.90 15.33
C TYR A 2 7.79 27.73 14.98
N SER A 3 6.64 27.61 15.65
CA SER A 3 5.68 26.52 15.44
C SER A 3 5.12 26.54 14.03
N LYS A 4 4.79 27.72 13.51
CA LYS A 4 4.28 27.86 12.14
C LYS A 4 5.36 27.54 11.11
N ALA A 5 6.60 27.97 11.36
CA ALA A 5 7.74 27.65 10.50
C ALA A 5 8.00 26.16 10.49
N LEU A 6 7.90 25.50 11.64
CA LEU A 6 8.07 24.04 11.76
C LEU A 6 6.99 23.30 10.97
N LEU A 7 5.72 23.76 11.09
CA LEU A 7 4.62 23.19 10.32
C LEU A 7 4.90 23.24 8.81
N GLU A 8 5.26 24.41 8.31
CA GLU A 8 5.53 24.61 6.88
C GLU A 8 6.67 23.71 6.41
N THR A 9 7.75 23.61 7.18
CA THR A 9 8.88 22.76 6.84
C THR A 9 8.46 21.28 6.75
N LYS A 10 7.78 20.77 7.77
CA LYS A 10 7.38 19.35 7.82
C LYS A 10 6.32 19.02 6.78
N LYS A 11 5.42 19.94 6.52
CA LYS A 11 4.37 19.80 5.52
C LYS A 11 4.95 19.82 4.10
N ARG A 12 5.87 20.75 3.83
CA ARG A 12 6.40 20.99 2.49
C ARG A 12 7.51 20.02 2.09
N THR A 13 8.51 19.85 2.94
CA THR A 13 9.69 19.04 2.59
C THR A 13 9.55 17.58 2.96
N ALA A 14 9.07 17.30 4.17
CA ALA A 14 8.94 15.93 4.67
C ALA A 14 7.59 15.29 4.34
N LYS A 15 6.63 16.10 3.89
CA LYS A 15 5.26 15.66 3.57
C LYS A 15 4.62 14.86 4.69
N LYS A 16 4.86 15.28 5.94
CA LYS A 16 4.30 14.63 7.12
C LYS A 16 2.83 14.96 7.28
N GLY A 17 2.07 14.03 7.85
CA GLY A 17 0.69 14.25 8.22
C GLY A 17 0.57 14.98 9.55
N PRO A 18 -0.66 15.41 9.90
CA PRO A 18 -0.89 16.22 11.11
C PRO A 18 -0.44 15.55 12.40
N ARG A 19 -0.67 14.26 12.54
CA ARG A 19 -0.31 13.52 13.76
C ARG A 19 1.20 13.51 13.99
N ALA A 20 1.98 13.29 12.93
CA ALA A 20 3.44 13.30 13.03
C ALA A 20 3.98 14.69 13.33
N ILE A 21 3.38 15.72 12.73
CA ILE A 21 3.74 17.12 13.00
C ILE A 21 3.41 17.46 14.44
N GLN A 22 2.27 16.99 14.95
CA GLN A 22 1.88 17.20 16.34
C GLN A 22 2.94 16.62 17.30
N GLN A 23 3.42 15.41 17.00
CA GLN A 23 4.48 14.78 17.80
C GLN A 23 5.77 15.59 17.78
N ASP A 24 6.14 16.14 16.60
CA ASP A 24 7.31 16.99 16.48
C ASP A 24 7.15 18.26 17.34
N LEU A 25 5.97 18.86 17.34
CA LEU A 25 5.68 20.03 18.17
C LEU A 25 5.76 19.71 19.64
N MET A 26 5.24 18.55 20.04
CA MET A 26 5.32 18.09 21.45
C MET A 26 6.76 17.92 21.88
N LYS A 27 7.60 17.32 21.05
CA LYS A 27 9.02 17.12 21.34
C LYS A 27 9.77 18.43 21.51
N LYS A 28 9.28 19.50 20.87
CA LYS A 28 9.86 20.83 20.97
C LYS A 28 9.30 21.64 22.12
N GLY A 29 8.46 21.03 22.95
CA GLY A 29 7.90 21.69 24.14
C GLY A 29 6.79 22.68 23.85
N ILE A 30 6.16 22.61 22.68
CA ILE A 30 5.03 23.47 22.32
C ILE A 30 3.79 22.99 23.07
N ASP A 31 3.04 23.90 23.73
CA ASP A 31 1.87 23.50 24.46
C ASP A 31 0.73 23.04 23.55
N LYS A 32 -0.21 22.28 24.15
CA LYS A 32 -1.27 21.63 23.39
C LYS A 32 -2.17 22.60 22.66
N SER A 33 -2.51 23.72 23.27
CA SER A 33 -3.33 24.78 22.67
C SER A 33 -2.71 25.28 21.37
N LEU A 34 -1.43 25.60 21.45
CA LEU A 34 -0.69 26.12 20.29
C LEU A 34 -0.51 25.03 19.23
N GLN A 35 -0.30 23.77 19.63
CA GLN A 35 -0.25 22.65 18.69
C GLN A 35 -1.53 22.60 17.86
N GLN A 36 -2.69 22.64 18.51
CA GLN A 36 -3.98 22.57 17.83
C GLN A 36 -4.21 23.77 16.91
N GLU A 37 -3.85 24.96 17.37
CA GLU A 37 -3.98 26.17 16.57
C GLU A 37 -3.14 26.11 15.30
N VAL A 38 -1.90 25.67 15.42
CA VAL A 38 -0.98 25.53 14.30
C VAL A 38 -1.48 24.47 13.31
N LEU A 39 -1.92 23.31 13.82
CA LEU A 39 -2.39 22.22 12.97
C LEU A 39 -3.67 22.56 12.20
N LYS A 40 -4.48 23.49 12.68
CA LYS A 40 -5.66 23.95 11.93
C LYS A 40 -5.28 24.60 10.61
N GLN A 41 -4.04 25.06 10.48
CA GLN A 41 -3.56 25.67 9.23
C GLN A 41 -3.17 24.64 8.18
N TYR A 42 -3.11 23.37 8.57
CA TYR A 42 -2.85 22.28 7.63
C TYR A 42 -4.18 21.81 7.07
N SER A 43 -4.58 22.38 5.93
CA SER A 43 -5.87 22.12 5.34
C SER A 43 -6.02 20.66 4.92
N TYR A 44 -7.24 20.19 4.88
CA TYR A 44 -7.54 18.83 4.41
C TYR A 44 -7.05 18.63 2.97
N GLU A 45 -7.26 19.64 2.13
CA GLU A 45 -6.81 19.62 0.73
C GLU A 45 -5.30 19.45 0.62
N ASP A 46 -4.54 20.17 1.45
CA ASP A 46 -3.09 20.06 1.48
C ASP A 46 -2.65 18.69 1.96
N GLN A 47 -3.36 18.14 2.94
CA GLN A 47 -3.09 16.78 3.44
C GLN A 47 -3.30 15.74 2.34
N ILE A 48 -4.40 15.84 1.61
CA ILE A 48 -4.70 14.94 0.50
C ILE A 48 -3.62 15.05 -0.58
N GLN A 49 -3.24 16.27 -0.94
CA GLN A 49 -2.24 16.47 -1.99
C GLN A 49 -0.88 15.89 -1.60
N ASN A 50 -0.43 16.16 -0.38
CA ASN A 50 0.84 15.63 0.11
C ASN A 50 0.83 14.11 0.21
N ALA A 51 -0.25 13.55 0.72
CA ALA A 51 -0.41 12.10 0.81
C ALA A 51 -0.44 11.46 -0.58
N LYS A 52 -1.14 12.09 -1.51
CA LYS A 52 -1.23 11.62 -2.89
C LYS A 52 0.15 11.62 -3.57
N ASP A 53 0.95 12.66 -3.35
CA ASP A 53 2.31 12.73 -3.91
C ASP A 53 3.16 11.56 -3.43
N LEU A 54 3.05 11.20 -2.15
CA LEU A 54 3.76 10.05 -1.60
C LEU A 54 3.25 8.73 -2.19
N ALA A 55 1.92 8.62 -2.32
CA ALA A 55 1.29 7.43 -2.89
C ALA A 55 1.70 7.21 -4.34
N GLU A 56 1.75 8.26 -5.14
CA GLU A 56 2.14 8.17 -6.55
C GLU A 56 3.56 7.64 -6.73
N LYS A 57 4.46 7.98 -5.83
CA LYS A 57 5.81 7.42 -5.86
C LYS A 57 5.81 5.92 -5.68
N LEU A 58 4.99 5.42 -4.75
CA LEU A 58 4.86 3.97 -4.52
C LEU A 58 4.22 3.25 -5.70
N VAL A 59 3.26 3.89 -6.38
CA VAL A 59 2.64 3.33 -7.57
C VAL A 59 3.68 3.14 -8.68
N ARG A 60 4.54 4.15 -8.88
CA ARG A 60 5.56 4.09 -9.93
C ARG A 60 6.57 2.98 -9.72
N ILE A 61 6.94 2.70 -8.46
CA ILE A 61 7.94 1.68 -8.15
C ILE A 61 7.32 0.32 -7.85
N GLY A 62 6.00 0.25 -7.76
CA GLY A 62 5.28 -0.96 -7.36
C GLY A 62 4.80 -1.84 -8.50
N ASP A 63 5.40 -1.74 -9.68
CA ASP A 63 4.98 -2.49 -10.87
C ASP A 63 5.15 -4.01 -10.74
N LYS A 64 5.99 -4.46 -9.81
CA LYS A 64 6.23 -5.89 -9.53
C LYS A 64 5.28 -6.46 -8.48
N GLN A 65 4.25 -5.72 -8.14
CA GLN A 65 3.28 -6.09 -7.11
C GLN A 65 1.87 -5.98 -7.65
N THR A 66 0.93 -6.67 -7.00
CA THR A 66 -0.48 -6.52 -7.34
C THR A 66 -0.98 -5.15 -6.89
N PRO A 67 -2.04 -4.61 -7.52
CA PRO A 67 -2.66 -3.37 -7.04
C PRO A 67 -3.02 -3.40 -5.56
N ALA A 68 -3.51 -4.53 -5.05
CA ALA A 68 -3.85 -4.67 -3.63
C ALA A 68 -2.60 -4.54 -2.75
N GLN A 69 -1.48 -5.11 -3.17
CA GLN A 69 -0.22 -5.00 -2.45
C GLN A 69 0.29 -3.57 -2.43
N VAL A 70 0.18 -2.88 -3.57
CA VAL A 70 0.59 -1.46 -3.65
C VAL A 70 -0.29 -0.61 -2.74
N LYS A 71 -1.61 -0.82 -2.75
CA LYS A 71 -2.53 -0.08 -1.88
C LYS A 71 -2.23 -0.31 -0.40
N GLN A 72 -1.89 -1.54 -0.03
CA GLN A 72 -1.51 -1.84 1.35
C GLN A 72 -0.24 -1.09 1.76
N LYS A 73 0.75 -1.04 0.89
CA LYS A 73 1.98 -0.28 1.14
C LYS A 73 1.71 1.21 1.28
N ILE A 74 0.83 1.75 0.45
CA ILE A 74 0.42 3.16 0.53
C ILE A 74 -0.23 3.43 1.88
N GLN A 75 -1.16 2.58 2.28
CA GLN A 75 -1.84 2.72 3.57
C GLN A 75 -0.84 2.72 4.72
N ASP A 76 0.07 1.75 4.73
CA ASP A 76 1.09 1.63 5.79
C ASP A 76 2.00 2.85 5.84
N LEU A 77 2.44 3.33 4.68
CA LEU A 77 3.31 4.51 4.61
C LEU A 77 2.59 5.75 5.13
N LEU A 78 1.37 6.01 4.66
CA LEU A 78 0.64 7.22 5.03
C LEU A 78 0.27 7.22 6.50
N MET A 79 -0.08 6.07 7.07
CA MET A 79 -0.35 5.96 8.51
C MET A 79 0.92 6.27 9.31
N ARG A 80 2.07 5.76 8.89
CA ARG A 80 3.36 6.05 9.54
C ARG A 80 3.75 7.52 9.41
N LYS A 81 3.36 8.15 8.31
CA LYS A 81 3.63 9.59 8.09
C LYS A 81 2.70 10.48 8.90
N GLY A 82 1.71 9.91 9.57
CA GLY A 82 0.85 10.66 10.47
C GLY A 82 -0.45 11.17 9.88
N TYR A 83 -0.88 10.64 8.74
CA TYR A 83 -2.17 11.01 8.14
C TYR A 83 -3.30 10.22 8.80
N SER A 84 -4.50 10.85 8.87
CA SER A 84 -5.67 10.18 9.43
C SER A 84 -6.20 9.12 8.47
N PHE A 85 -6.99 8.21 9.01
CA PHE A 85 -7.63 7.17 8.20
C PHE A 85 -8.50 7.77 7.08
N ASP A 86 -9.17 8.88 7.35
CA ASP A 86 -10.01 9.56 6.35
C ASP A 86 -9.19 10.03 5.15
N VAL A 87 -8.03 10.62 5.40
CA VAL A 87 -7.13 11.06 4.34
C VAL A 87 -6.60 9.86 3.56
N VAL A 88 -6.16 8.83 4.26
CA VAL A 88 -5.63 7.61 3.62
C VAL A 88 -6.70 6.98 2.73
N SER A 89 -7.92 6.84 3.24
CA SER A 89 -9.03 6.24 2.51
C SER A 89 -9.36 7.02 1.24
N GLU A 90 -9.41 8.34 1.34
CA GLU A 90 -9.70 9.18 0.18
C GLU A 90 -8.61 9.11 -0.87
N VAL A 91 -7.34 9.10 -0.46
CA VAL A 91 -6.21 8.96 -1.38
C VAL A 91 -6.30 7.62 -2.12
N LEU A 92 -6.56 6.53 -1.38
CA LEU A 92 -6.68 5.21 -2.00
C LEU A 92 -7.83 5.13 -3.00
N ASP A 93 -8.96 5.78 -2.68
CA ASP A 93 -10.11 5.83 -3.58
C ASP A 93 -9.81 6.59 -4.88
N GLN A 94 -8.92 7.58 -4.81
CA GLN A 94 -8.51 8.35 -5.98
C GLN A 94 -7.44 7.67 -6.83
N MET A 95 -6.79 6.63 -6.28
CA MET A 95 -5.72 5.94 -7.01
C MET A 95 -6.31 4.87 -7.93
N ASP A 96 -6.00 4.95 -9.20
CA ASP A 96 -6.41 3.98 -10.20
C ASP A 96 -5.21 3.08 -10.54
N ILE A 97 -5.05 2.02 -9.77
CA ILE A 97 -3.94 1.08 -9.95
C ILE A 97 -4.47 -0.16 -10.63
N THR A 98 -4.08 -0.35 -11.87
CA THR A 98 -4.54 -1.48 -12.68
C THR A 98 -3.36 -2.23 -13.29
N ARG A 99 -3.64 -3.45 -13.77
CA ARG A 99 -2.67 -4.27 -14.50
C ARG A 99 -3.38 -4.86 -15.72
N ASN A 100 -2.70 -4.88 -16.85
CA ASN A 100 -3.22 -5.58 -18.03
C ASN A 100 -2.93 -7.08 -17.92
N ASP A 101 -3.45 -7.85 -18.86
CA ASP A 101 -3.31 -9.32 -18.85
C ASP A 101 -1.85 -9.78 -18.84
N GLU A 102 -1.01 -9.14 -19.64
CA GLU A 102 0.41 -9.45 -19.70
C GLU A 102 1.09 -9.21 -18.36
N GLN A 103 0.77 -8.08 -17.72
CA GLN A 103 1.31 -7.74 -16.40
C GLN A 103 0.84 -8.73 -15.34
N TRP A 104 -0.45 -9.11 -15.37
CA TRP A 104 -0.98 -10.11 -14.43
C TRP A 104 -0.29 -11.47 -14.61
N ASN A 105 -0.08 -11.87 -15.85
CA ASN A 105 0.58 -13.14 -16.13
C ASN A 105 2.03 -13.14 -15.64
N HIS A 106 2.73 -12.03 -15.83
CA HIS A 106 4.10 -11.87 -15.35
C HIS A 106 4.17 -11.89 -13.82
N LEU A 107 3.25 -11.18 -13.17
CA LEU A 107 3.19 -11.12 -11.71
C LEU A 107 2.90 -12.48 -11.10
N ILE A 108 1.91 -13.19 -11.65
CA ILE A 108 1.53 -14.49 -11.09
C ILE A 108 2.60 -15.56 -11.35
N ALA A 109 3.27 -15.49 -12.48
CA ALA A 109 4.37 -16.41 -12.74
C ALA A 109 5.46 -16.27 -11.69
N LYS A 110 5.79 -15.04 -11.34
CA LYS A 110 6.84 -14.75 -10.37
C LYS A 110 6.43 -15.08 -8.94
N GLN A 111 5.29 -14.52 -8.50
CA GLN A 111 4.82 -14.73 -7.13
C GLN A 111 4.19 -16.11 -6.94
N GLY A 112 3.51 -16.58 -7.96
CA GLY A 112 2.84 -17.89 -7.92
C GLY A 112 3.81 -19.05 -7.85
N ASP A 113 4.92 -18.97 -8.57
CA ASP A 113 5.94 -20.04 -8.53
C ASP A 113 6.52 -20.19 -7.14
N LYS A 114 6.74 -19.10 -6.44
CA LYS A 114 7.25 -19.15 -5.05
C LYS A 114 6.23 -19.80 -4.13
N ILE A 115 4.96 -19.46 -4.29
CA ILE A 115 3.89 -20.03 -3.47
C ILE A 115 3.69 -21.50 -3.78
N TRP A 116 3.70 -21.86 -5.07
CA TRP A 116 3.57 -23.25 -5.50
C TRP A 116 4.68 -24.11 -4.90
N SER A 117 5.93 -23.66 -5.02
CA SER A 117 7.09 -24.37 -4.47
C SER A 117 6.99 -24.54 -2.96
N LYS A 118 6.51 -23.52 -2.27
CA LYS A 118 6.34 -23.56 -0.82
C LYS A 118 5.34 -24.63 -0.40
N TYR A 119 4.17 -24.67 -1.05
CA TYR A 119 3.10 -25.57 -0.65
C TYR A 119 3.23 -26.98 -1.21
N GLN A 120 3.90 -27.15 -2.35
CA GLN A 120 4.04 -28.47 -2.94
C GLN A 120 4.91 -29.39 -2.08
N SER A 121 5.73 -28.85 -1.19
CA SER A 121 6.49 -29.64 -0.24
C SER A 121 5.64 -30.23 0.88
N LYS A 122 4.43 -29.68 1.09
CA LYS A 122 3.55 -30.07 2.20
C LYS A 122 2.21 -30.65 1.75
N PHE A 123 1.75 -30.30 0.57
CA PHE A 123 0.42 -30.68 0.07
C PHE A 123 0.51 -31.21 -1.35
N THR A 124 -0.45 -32.05 -1.72
CA THR A 124 -0.56 -32.59 -3.06
C THR A 124 -2.01 -32.53 -3.54
N GLY A 125 -2.20 -32.64 -4.86
CA GLY A 125 -3.53 -32.72 -5.46
C GLY A 125 -4.40 -31.51 -5.17
N SER A 126 -5.64 -31.75 -4.83
CA SER A 126 -6.62 -30.68 -4.60
C SER A 126 -6.30 -29.82 -3.39
N GLN A 127 -5.63 -30.37 -2.38
CA GLN A 127 -5.20 -29.59 -1.22
C GLN A 127 -4.14 -28.55 -1.62
N LEU A 128 -3.20 -28.95 -2.46
CA LEU A 128 -2.19 -28.04 -2.98
C LEU A 128 -2.85 -26.91 -3.77
N HIS A 129 -3.75 -27.24 -4.68
CA HIS A 129 -4.46 -26.26 -5.49
C HIS A 129 -5.23 -25.27 -4.61
N MET A 130 -5.91 -25.77 -3.59
CA MET A 130 -6.69 -24.94 -2.67
C MET A 130 -5.79 -23.97 -1.89
N LYS A 131 -4.67 -24.46 -1.38
CA LYS A 131 -3.72 -23.63 -0.60
C LYS A 131 -3.11 -22.54 -1.45
N VAL A 132 -2.69 -22.87 -2.67
CA VAL A 132 -2.12 -21.92 -3.61
C VAL A 132 -3.17 -20.87 -4.02
N LYS A 133 -4.38 -21.32 -4.34
CA LYS A 133 -5.48 -20.43 -4.73
C LYS A 133 -5.79 -19.42 -3.63
N GLN A 134 -5.88 -19.89 -2.39
CA GLN A 134 -6.16 -19.05 -1.24
C GLN A 134 -5.09 -17.99 -1.03
N ALA A 135 -3.82 -18.41 -1.10
CA ALA A 135 -2.68 -17.52 -0.91
C ALA A 135 -2.62 -16.44 -2.00
N LEU A 136 -2.84 -16.82 -3.25
CA LEU A 136 -2.84 -15.87 -4.36
C LEU A 136 -4.00 -14.90 -4.30
N TYR A 137 -5.18 -15.40 -3.90
CA TYR A 137 -6.35 -14.54 -3.72
C TYR A 137 -6.09 -13.47 -2.67
N GLN A 138 -5.47 -13.83 -1.56
CA GLN A 138 -5.12 -12.90 -0.50
C GLN A 138 -4.12 -11.84 -0.96
N LYS A 139 -3.28 -12.16 -1.91
CA LYS A 139 -2.33 -11.20 -2.49
C LYS A 139 -2.98 -10.25 -3.49
N GLY A 140 -4.23 -10.50 -3.86
CA GLY A 140 -4.97 -9.61 -4.74
C GLY A 140 -5.02 -10.02 -6.20
N PHE A 141 -4.67 -11.26 -6.51
CA PHE A 141 -4.79 -11.76 -7.89
C PHE A 141 -6.25 -12.05 -8.24
N PRO A 142 -6.68 -11.71 -9.48
CA PRO A 142 -8.02 -12.08 -9.92
C PRO A 142 -8.19 -13.59 -9.99
N VAL A 143 -9.39 -14.08 -9.69
CA VAL A 143 -9.70 -15.52 -9.69
C VAL A 143 -9.38 -16.15 -11.04
N GLU A 144 -9.70 -15.48 -12.13
CA GLU A 144 -9.43 -15.96 -13.49
C GLU A 144 -7.94 -16.21 -13.75
N VAL A 145 -7.12 -15.27 -13.29
CA VAL A 145 -5.66 -15.36 -13.42
C VAL A 145 -5.14 -16.53 -12.56
N ILE A 146 -5.66 -16.66 -11.33
CA ILE A 146 -5.29 -17.74 -10.42
C ILE A 146 -5.63 -19.10 -11.01
N ASN A 147 -6.85 -19.27 -11.51
CA ASN A 147 -7.32 -20.54 -12.06
C ASN A 147 -6.48 -20.96 -13.27
N ARG A 148 -6.15 -20.02 -14.13
CA ARG A 148 -5.30 -20.28 -15.30
C ARG A 148 -3.91 -20.75 -14.88
N PHE A 149 -3.35 -20.06 -13.89
CA PHE A 149 -2.02 -20.41 -13.36
C PHE A 149 -2.01 -21.82 -12.77
N ILE A 150 -3.01 -22.16 -11.94
CA ILE A 150 -3.10 -23.49 -11.31
C ILE A 150 -3.29 -24.57 -12.36
N GLU A 151 -4.11 -24.31 -13.37
CA GLU A 151 -4.35 -25.27 -14.47
C GLU A 151 -3.06 -25.54 -15.24
N GLU A 152 -2.31 -24.48 -15.58
CA GLU A 152 -1.02 -24.63 -16.27
C GLU A 152 0.00 -25.39 -15.41
N LYS A 153 0.06 -25.10 -14.12
CA LYS A 153 0.95 -25.81 -13.20
C LYS A 153 0.55 -27.28 -13.04
N GLY A 154 -0.72 -27.56 -12.99
CA GLY A 154 -1.22 -28.92 -12.93
C GLY A 154 -0.84 -29.73 -14.17
N GLN A 155 -0.86 -29.11 -15.33
CA GLN A 155 -0.45 -29.74 -16.58
C GLN A 155 1.07 -30.01 -16.61
N GLU A 156 1.87 -29.09 -16.06
CA GLU A 156 3.32 -29.27 -15.98
C GLU A 156 3.72 -30.40 -15.03
N ASP A 157 3.06 -30.44 -13.87
CA ASP A 157 3.46 -31.32 -12.76
C ASP A 157 2.61 -32.59 -12.68
N GLY A 158 1.41 -32.60 -13.26
CA GLY A 158 0.43 -33.66 -13.12
C GLY A 158 0.47 -34.70 -14.22
N GLU A 159 1.30 -34.49 -15.18
CA GLU A 159 1.43 -35.42 -16.29
C GLU A 159 2.11 -36.72 -15.90
#